data_8258bbec993f4b8ec9a9c304950ecadb
#
_entry.id   8258bbec993f4b8ec9a9c304950ecadb
#
_cell.length_a   1.000
_cell.length_b   1.000
_cell.length_c   1.000
_cell.angle_alpha   90.00
_cell.angle_beta   90.00
_cell.angle_gamma   90.00
#
_symmetry.space_group_name_H-M   'P 1'
#
loop_
_entity.id
_entity.type
_entity.pdbx_description
1 polymer ?
#
loop_
_entity_poly.entity_id
_entity_poly.type
_entity_poly.pdbx_seq_one_letter_code
_entity_poly.pdbx_strand_id
1 'polypeptide(L)'
;MEEFFQIVDNSILQLAQSLIALHDEALILYTPLVNDMCSRIASEDELEELLSSMLGFVVDERILALFKKVCRRYFYIYPDIVDFYVKECMTMMDENKAE
;
A
#
# COMPACT_ATOMS: atom_id res chain seq x y z
N MET A 1 10.94 -1.87 37.82
CA MET A 1 11.08 -0.96 36.67
C MET A 1 11.76 -1.61 35.49
N GLU A 2 12.82 -2.35 35.68
CA GLU A 2 13.53 -3.02 34.59
C GLU A 2 12.67 -4.05 33.90
N GLU A 3 11.89 -4.80 34.66
CA GLU A 3 10.96 -5.79 34.10
C GLU A 3 9.89 -5.13 33.24
N PHE A 4 9.41 -3.97 33.66
CA PHE A 4 8.40 -3.22 32.90
C PHE A 4 8.96 -2.76 31.55
N PHE A 5 10.19 -2.24 31.54
CA PHE A 5 10.84 -1.82 30.29
C PHE A 5 11.09 -2.98 29.37
N GLN A 6 11.47 -4.14 29.89
CA GLN A 6 11.67 -5.33 29.07
C GLN A 6 10.36 -5.83 28.45
N ILE A 7 9.26 -5.77 29.19
CA ILE A 7 7.96 -6.17 28.69
C ILE A 7 7.52 -5.21 27.57
N VAL A 8 7.71 -3.90 27.77
CA VAL A 8 7.36 -2.90 26.77
C VAL A 8 8.21 -3.09 25.51
N ASP A 9 9.52 -3.29 25.67
CA ASP A 9 10.43 -3.51 24.54
C ASP A 9 10.04 -4.76 23.75
N ASN A 10 9.72 -5.85 24.43
CA ASN A 10 9.30 -7.08 23.79
C ASN A 10 7.98 -6.90 23.04
N SER A 11 7.03 -6.16 23.62
CA SER A 11 5.73 -5.89 22.98
C SER A 11 5.93 -5.05 21.72
N ILE A 12 6.79 -4.03 21.79
CA ILE A 12 7.11 -3.18 20.63
C ILE A 12 7.77 -4.00 19.53
N LEU A 13 8.72 -4.85 19.89
CA LEU A 13 9.42 -5.69 18.94
C LEU A 13 8.48 -6.67 18.25
N GLN A 14 7.58 -7.32 19.02
CA GLN A 14 6.58 -8.21 18.45
C GLN A 14 5.64 -7.50 17.51
N LEU A 15 5.22 -6.28 17.88
CA LEU A 15 4.36 -5.47 17.04
C LEU A 15 5.07 -5.10 15.73
N ALA A 16 6.33 -4.70 15.81
CA ALA A 16 7.12 -4.37 14.62
C ALA A 16 7.27 -5.58 13.70
N GLN A 17 7.55 -6.76 14.27
CA GLN A 17 7.65 -8.00 13.49
C GLN A 17 6.34 -8.36 12.83
N SER A 18 5.21 -8.16 13.50
CA SER A 18 3.88 -8.41 12.95
C SER A 18 3.59 -7.47 11.78
N LEU A 19 3.98 -6.20 11.88
CA LEU A 19 3.79 -5.22 10.79
C LEU A 19 4.64 -5.57 9.58
N ILE A 20 5.90 -5.98 9.79
CA ILE A 20 6.78 -6.41 8.71
C ILE A 20 6.20 -7.62 8.00
N ALA A 21 5.74 -8.62 8.76
CA ALA A 21 5.13 -9.82 8.19
C ALA A 21 3.87 -9.47 7.39
N LEU A 22 3.05 -8.55 7.89
CA LEU A 22 1.84 -8.11 7.20
C LEU A 22 2.16 -7.44 5.86
N HIS A 23 3.19 -6.59 5.83
CA HIS A 23 3.62 -5.93 4.59
C HIS A 23 4.20 -6.93 3.60
N ASP A 24 4.96 -7.92 4.06
CA ASP A 24 5.50 -8.98 3.20
C ASP A 24 4.37 -9.82 2.60
N GLU A 25 3.36 -10.17 3.40
CA GLU A 25 2.19 -10.89 2.91
C GLU A 25 1.41 -10.06 1.91
N ALA A 26 1.24 -8.78 2.16
CA ALA A 26 0.58 -7.87 1.24
C ALA A 26 1.33 -7.81 -0.10
N LEU A 27 2.65 -7.74 -0.07
CA LEU A 27 3.46 -7.74 -1.29
C LEU A 27 3.26 -9.01 -2.10
N ILE A 28 3.26 -10.16 -1.43
CA ILE A 28 3.02 -11.46 -2.09
C ILE A 28 1.62 -11.50 -2.73
N LEU A 29 0.63 -10.95 -2.04
CA LEU A 29 -0.75 -10.92 -2.54
C LEU A 29 -0.91 -9.95 -3.70
N TYR A 30 -0.38 -8.73 -3.58
CA TYR A 30 -0.59 -7.68 -4.58
C TYR A 30 0.23 -7.86 -5.84
N THR A 31 1.40 -8.47 -5.77
CA THR A 31 2.26 -8.63 -6.95
C THR A 31 1.53 -9.33 -8.11
N PRO A 32 0.92 -10.53 -7.91
CA PRO A 32 0.19 -11.16 -9.01
C PRO A 32 -1.07 -10.38 -9.41
N LEU A 33 -1.76 -9.74 -8.46
CA LEU A 33 -2.94 -8.94 -8.77
C LEU A 33 -2.59 -7.76 -9.69
N VAL A 34 -1.50 -7.06 -9.38
CA VAL A 34 -1.02 -5.94 -10.18
C VAL A 34 -0.59 -6.42 -11.57
N ASN A 35 0.12 -7.53 -11.65
CA ASN A 35 0.55 -8.09 -12.93
C ASN A 35 -0.66 -8.47 -13.79
N ASP A 36 -1.69 -9.07 -13.19
CA ASP A 36 -2.93 -9.39 -13.90
C ASP A 36 -3.63 -8.12 -14.40
N MET A 37 -3.79 -7.13 -13.52
CA MET A 37 -4.44 -5.86 -13.86
C MET A 37 -3.71 -5.11 -14.97
N CYS A 38 -2.39 -5.21 -15.02
CA CYS A 38 -1.58 -4.54 -16.05
C CYS A 38 -1.55 -5.30 -17.37
N SER A 39 -1.97 -6.58 -17.38
CA SER A 39 -1.97 -7.41 -18.59
C SER A 39 -3.29 -7.35 -19.37
N ARG A 40 -4.32 -6.74 -18.81
CA ARG A 40 -5.65 -6.62 -19.42
C ARG A 40 -6.23 -5.25 -19.12
N ILE A 41 -7.42 -4.98 -19.62
CA ILE A 41 -8.17 -3.77 -19.28
C ILE A 41 -9.26 -4.17 -18.28
N ALA A 42 -9.03 -3.82 -17.00
CA ALA A 42 -9.99 -4.10 -15.94
C ALA A 42 -11.12 -3.05 -15.96
N SER A 43 -12.23 -3.36 -15.28
CA SER A 43 -13.32 -2.41 -15.12
C SER A 43 -12.94 -1.32 -14.10
N GLU A 44 -13.71 -0.23 -14.10
CA GLU A 44 -13.52 0.85 -13.13
C GLU A 44 -13.61 0.33 -11.70
N ASP A 45 -14.60 -0.53 -11.42
CA ASP A 45 -14.81 -1.09 -10.09
C ASP A 45 -13.63 -1.92 -9.63
N GLU A 46 -13.07 -2.73 -10.51
CA GLU A 46 -11.88 -3.53 -10.20
C GLU A 46 -10.67 -2.64 -9.89
N LEU A 47 -10.48 -1.59 -10.68
CA LEU A 47 -9.37 -0.65 -10.47
C LEU A 47 -9.53 0.09 -9.15
N GLU A 48 -10.71 0.60 -8.87
CA GLU A 48 -10.98 1.32 -7.61
C GLU A 48 -10.77 0.42 -6.41
N GLU A 49 -11.25 -0.81 -6.48
CA GLU A 49 -11.09 -1.77 -5.38
C GLU A 49 -9.62 -2.07 -5.12
N LEU A 50 -8.83 -2.30 -6.16
CA LEU A 50 -7.41 -2.58 -6.01
C LEU A 50 -6.66 -1.37 -5.44
N LEU A 51 -6.82 -0.18 -6.04
CA LEU A 51 -6.11 1.02 -5.59
C LEU A 51 -6.51 1.39 -4.16
N SER A 52 -7.79 1.29 -3.84
CA SER A 52 -8.31 1.55 -2.51
C SER A 52 -7.68 0.64 -1.46
N SER A 53 -7.60 -0.66 -1.76
CA SER A 53 -7.02 -1.61 -0.82
C SER A 53 -5.50 -1.41 -0.66
N MET A 54 -4.80 -1.01 -1.72
CA MET A 54 -3.36 -0.78 -1.66
C MET A 54 -2.98 0.47 -0.86
N LEU A 55 -3.86 1.45 -0.76
CA LEU A 55 -3.58 2.69 0.00
C LEU A 55 -3.16 2.41 1.44
N GLY A 56 -3.67 1.35 2.05
CA GLY A 56 -3.30 0.98 3.41
C GLY A 56 -1.85 0.55 3.57
N PHE A 57 -1.14 0.28 2.48
CA PHE A 57 0.22 -0.28 2.49
C PHE A 57 1.23 0.55 1.72
N VAL A 58 0.85 1.72 1.17
CA VAL A 58 1.74 2.51 0.29
C VAL A 58 2.92 3.12 1.02
N VAL A 59 2.94 3.13 2.34
CA VAL A 59 4.12 3.53 3.12
C VAL A 59 5.27 2.56 2.92
N ASP A 60 4.99 1.31 2.53
CA ASP A 60 6.01 0.36 2.09
C ASP A 60 6.37 0.68 0.64
N GLU A 61 7.66 0.98 0.41
CA GLU A 61 8.15 1.40 -0.90
C GLU A 61 7.89 0.36 -1.99
N ARG A 62 7.91 -0.93 -1.63
CA ARG A 62 7.68 -2.02 -2.58
C ARG A 62 6.23 -2.01 -3.07
N ILE A 63 5.29 -1.77 -2.16
CA ILE A 63 3.86 -1.70 -2.50
C ILE A 63 3.56 -0.38 -3.21
N LEU A 64 4.20 0.70 -2.80
CA LEU A 64 4.10 1.97 -3.51
C LEU A 64 4.54 1.84 -4.98
N ALA A 65 5.60 1.09 -5.23
CA ALA A 65 6.06 0.83 -6.60
C ALA A 65 5.00 0.09 -7.43
N LEU A 66 4.32 -0.89 -6.84
CA LEU A 66 3.21 -1.60 -7.48
C LEU A 66 2.02 -0.66 -7.73
N PHE A 67 1.70 0.18 -6.77
CA PHE A 67 0.65 1.20 -6.89
C PHE A 67 0.93 2.13 -8.07
N LYS A 68 2.15 2.63 -8.16
CA LYS A 68 2.58 3.50 -9.28
C LYS A 68 2.48 2.78 -10.62
N LYS A 69 2.81 1.50 -10.66
CA LYS A 69 2.71 0.70 -11.89
C LYS A 69 1.28 0.63 -12.38
N VAL A 70 0.32 0.38 -11.49
CA VAL A 70 -1.10 0.35 -11.83
C VAL A 70 -1.56 1.73 -12.31
N CYS A 71 -1.18 2.78 -11.61
CA CYS A 71 -1.56 4.15 -11.97
C CYS A 71 -1.04 4.54 -13.36
N ARG A 72 0.21 4.19 -13.67
CA ARG A 72 0.78 4.45 -15.01
C ARG A 72 0.05 3.69 -16.09
N ARG A 73 -0.32 2.43 -15.82
CA ARG A 73 -1.06 1.60 -16.77
C ARG A 73 -2.43 2.19 -17.11
N TYR A 74 -3.14 2.69 -16.09
CA TYR A 74 -4.54 3.11 -16.23
C TYR A 74 -4.73 4.62 -16.39
N PHE A 75 -3.66 5.39 -16.39
CA PHE A 75 -3.72 6.86 -16.50
C PHE A 75 -4.50 7.31 -17.74
N TYR A 76 -4.30 6.66 -18.88
CA TYR A 76 -4.96 7.02 -20.13
C TYR A 76 -6.32 6.34 -20.30
N ILE A 77 -6.62 5.33 -19.51
CA ILE A 77 -7.88 4.58 -19.60
C ILE A 77 -8.93 5.19 -18.68
N TYR A 78 -8.57 5.39 -17.42
CA TYR A 78 -9.46 5.96 -16.39
C TYR A 78 -8.75 7.10 -15.65
N PRO A 79 -8.52 8.23 -16.31
CA PRO A 79 -7.72 9.31 -15.72
C PRO A 79 -8.30 9.89 -14.43
N ASP A 80 -9.63 9.97 -14.31
CA ASP A 80 -10.28 10.52 -13.12
C ASP A 80 -10.04 9.64 -11.88
N ILE A 81 -10.12 8.32 -12.07
CA ILE A 81 -9.88 7.36 -10.99
C ILE A 81 -8.42 7.43 -10.55
N VAL A 82 -7.50 7.42 -11.49
CA VAL A 82 -6.07 7.49 -11.19
C VAL A 82 -5.73 8.80 -10.48
N ASP A 83 -6.26 9.92 -10.96
CA ASP A 83 -6.04 11.22 -10.34
C ASP A 83 -6.51 11.24 -8.88
N PHE A 84 -7.70 10.71 -8.63
CA PHE A 84 -8.26 10.64 -7.28
C PHE A 84 -7.34 9.86 -6.35
N TYR A 85 -6.92 8.65 -6.74
CA TYR A 85 -6.11 7.80 -5.87
C TYR A 85 -4.66 8.26 -5.74
N VAL A 86 -4.10 8.91 -6.76
CA VAL A 86 -2.78 9.53 -6.65
C VAL A 86 -2.82 10.66 -5.60
N LYS A 87 -3.85 11.49 -5.62
CA LYS A 87 -4.01 12.56 -4.64
C LYS A 87 -4.19 12.01 -3.23
N GLU A 88 -4.98 10.96 -3.08
CA GLU A 88 -5.16 10.30 -1.79
C GLU A 88 -3.82 9.73 -1.26
N CYS A 89 -3.06 9.10 -2.14
CA CYS A 89 -1.75 8.56 -1.79
C CYS A 89 -0.79 9.68 -1.35
N MET A 90 -0.76 10.78 -2.08
CA MET A 90 0.09 11.92 -1.74
C MET A 90 -0.29 12.52 -0.39
N THR A 91 -1.59 12.63 -0.10
CA THR A 91 -2.07 13.12 1.19
C THR A 91 -1.59 12.23 2.33
N MET A 92 -1.70 10.93 2.17
CA MET A 92 -1.25 9.96 3.17
C MET A 92 0.26 10.05 3.40
N MET A 93 1.03 10.20 2.33
CA MET A 93 2.49 10.33 2.41
C MET A 93 2.89 11.63 3.12
N ASP A 94 2.20 12.73 2.84
CA ASP A 94 2.44 14.01 3.48
C ASP A 94 2.12 13.97 4.98
N GLU A 95 1.04 13.29 5.37
CA GLU A 95 0.69 13.08 6.78
C GLU A 95 1.79 12.33 7.52
N ASN A 96 2.37 11.32 6.88
CA ASN A 96 3.48 10.57 7.46
C ASN A 96 4.74 11.42 7.62
N LYS A 97 4.94 12.40 6.73
CA LYS A 97 6.10 13.29 6.79
C LYS A 97 5.93 14.45 7.77
N ALA A 98 4.70 14.77 8.15
CA ALA A 98 4.39 15.94 8.96
C ALA A 98 4.89 15.82 10.40
N GLU A 99 5.35 14.66 10.81
CA GLU A 99 5.94 14.46 12.13
C GLU A 99 7.40 14.87 12.14
#